data_291f39381b10ea33a0b16347a56586be
#
_entry.id   291f39381b10ea33a0b16347a56586be
#
_cell.length_a   1.000
_cell.length_b   1.000
_cell.length_c   1.000
_cell.angle_alpha   90.00
_cell.angle_beta   90.00
_cell.angle_gamma   90.00
#
_symmetry.space_group_name_H-M   'P 1'
#
loop_
_entity.id
_entity.type
_entity.pdbx_description
1 polymer ?
#
loop_
_entity_poly.entity_id
_entity_poly.type
_entity_poly.pdbx_seq_one_letter_code
_entity_poly.pdbx_strand_id
1 'polypeptide(L)'
;YETLKLVVDYYPEIYGIIFCRSRISTQEIADKMIKDGYNAEALHGDLSQSQREFVMRKFREGNVQLLIATDIAARGLDVNNLTHVIHYDLPDDLEIYTHRSGRTGRAGKTGISLAIIHMKEKYKIGSIEKTVKRKITATKVPLGKDICEQQLNHLIERVKAVDVDSDQISPYLAVIEEKLADLDREALLKHFVSLEFNRFLNYYKNA
;
A
#
# COMPACT_ATOMS: atom_id res chain seq x y z
N TYR A 1 10.40 -7.16 -7.54
CA TYR A 1 9.95 -7.00 -6.14
C TYR A 1 10.31 -5.61 -5.61
N GLU A 2 11.54 -5.14 -5.80
CA GLU A 2 11.96 -3.80 -5.30
C GLU A 2 11.08 -2.66 -5.82
N THR A 3 10.73 -2.68 -7.10
CA THR A 3 9.79 -1.70 -7.67
C THR A 3 8.42 -1.74 -6.97
N LEU A 4 7.93 -2.92 -6.61
CA LEU A 4 6.68 -3.06 -5.87
C LEU A 4 6.76 -2.40 -4.50
N LYS A 5 7.87 -2.60 -3.78
CA LYS A 5 8.11 -1.95 -2.48
C LYS A 5 8.11 -0.43 -2.60
N LEU A 6 8.87 0.11 -3.55
CA LEU A 6 8.94 1.55 -3.78
C LEU A 6 7.54 2.14 -4.08
N VAL A 7 6.74 1.43 -4.86
CA VAL A 7 5.36 1.84 -5.17
C VAL A 7 4.48 1.79 -3.92
N VAL A 8 4.55 0.72 -3.14
CA VAL A 8 3.74 0.57 -1.92
C VAL A 8 4.12 1.62 -0.89
N ASP A 9 5.41 1.85 -0.67
CA ASP A 9 5.90 2.82 0.31
C ASP A 9 5.62 4.28 -0.10
N TYR A 10 5.41 4.53 -1.40
CA TYR A 10 5.03 5.87 -1.88
C TYR A 10 3.60 6.25 -1.49
N TYR A 11 2.72 5.28 -1.19
CA TYR A 11 1.32 5.52 -0.83
C TYR A 11 1.06 5.13 0.63
N PRO A 12 1.19 6.03 1.61
CA PRO A 12 1.07 5.72 3.04
C PRO A 12 -0.25 5.06 3.44
N GLU A 13 -1.35 5.42 2.77
CA GLU A 13 -2.70 4.91 3.04
C GLU A 13 -3.14 3.83 2.04
N ILE A 14 -2.18 3.11 1.47
CA ILE A 14 -2.52 2.07 0.51
C ILE A 14 -3.38 0.98 1.16
N TYR A 15 -4.55 0.74 0.56
CA TYR A 15 -5.42 -0.40 0.84
C TYR A 15 -5.78 -1.02 -0.50
N GLY A 16 -5.18 -2.16 -0.83
CA GLY A 16 -5.22 -2.61 -2.21
C GLY A 16 -4.97 -4.08 -2.44
N ILE A 17 -5.16 -4.47 -3.72
CA ILE A 17 -4.85 -5.81 -4.21
C ILE A 17 -3.68 -5.74 -5.16
N ILE A 18 -2.73 -6.66 -4.99
CA ILE A 18 -1.60 -6.91 -5.87
C ILE A 18 -1.86 -8.20 -6.63
N PHE A 19 -2.01 -8.11 -7.94
CA PHE A 19 -2.29 -9.26 -8.79
C PHE A 19 -1.02 -9.89 -9.32
N CYS A 20 -0.83 -11.17 -9.00
CA CYS A 20 0.23 -12.02 -9.53
C CYS A 20 -0.33 -13.07 -10.49
N ARG A 21 0.51 -13.55 -11.41
CA ARG A 21 0.11 -14.52 -12.45
C ARG A 21 -0.11 -15.93 -11.89
N SER A 22 0.69 -16.37 -10.93
CA SER A 22 0.69 -17.74 -10.42
C SER A 22 0.53 -17.80 -8.90
N ARG A 23 0.06 -18.96 -8.41
CA ARG A 23 -0.03 -19.25 -6.97
C ARG A 23 1.33 -19.16 -6.27
N ILE A 24 2.37 -19.68 -6.91
CA ILE A 24 3.75 -19.66 -6.40
C ILE A 24 4.22 -18.22 -6.25
N SER A 25 4.11 -17.42 -7.31
CA SER A 25 4.49 -16.01 -7.25
C SER A 25 3.69 -15.23 -6.20
N THR A 26 2.38 -15.53 -6.06
CA THR A 26 1.53 -14.91 -5.05
C THR A 26 2.05 -15.18 -3.64
N GLN A 27 2.38 -16.43 -3.33
CA GLN A 27 2.90 -16.80 -2.01
C GLN A 27 4.28 -16.18 -1.77
N GLU A 28 5.20 -16.28 -2.74
CA GLU A 28 6.55 -15.72 -2.63
C GLU A 28 6.55 -14.20 -2.38
N ILE A 29 5.69 -13.46 -3.09
CA ILE A 29 5.58 -12.01 -2.91
C ILE A 29 4.98 -11.68 -1.54
N ALA A 30 3.93 -12.41 -1.12
CA ALA A 30 3.34 -12.22 0.19
C ALA A 30 4.35 -12.49 1.31
N ASP A 31 5.08 -13.60 1.24
CA ASP A 31 6.09 -13.96 2.25
C ASP A 31 7.20 -12.91 2.34
N LYS A 32 7.67 -12.40 1.19
CA LYS A 32 8.67 -11.32 1.15
C LYS A 32 8.12 -10.03 1.78
N MET A 33 6.89 -9.66 1.45
CA MET A 33 6.28 -8.44 2.00
C MET A 33 6.07 -8.56 3.51
N ILE A 34 5.57 -9.70 4.00
CA ILE A 34 5.41 -9.97 5.43
C ILE A 34 6.76 -9.90 6.15
N LYS A 35 7.81 -10.54 5.59
CA LYS A 35 9.17 -10.50 6.12
C LYS A 35 9.72 -9.07 6.20
N ASP A 36 9.40 -8.23 5.22
CA ASP A 36 9.80 -6.83 5.18
C ASP A 36 8.92 -5.92 6.07
N GLY A 37 7.94 -6.51 6.78
CA GLY A 37 7.10 -5.83 7.76
C GLY A 37 5.84 -5.17 7.20
N TYR A 38 5.42 -5.53 5.98
CA TYR A 38 4.14 -5.08 5.43
C TYR A 38 2.98 -5.90 6.00
N ASN A 39 1.86 -5.23 6.20
CA ASN A 39 0.61 -5.90 6.58
C ASN A 39 -0.06 -6.50 5.33
N ALA A 40 0.35 -7.70 4.98
CA ALA A 40 0.03 -8.38 3.74
C ALA A 40 -0.42 -9.83 3.97
N GLU A 41 -1.27 -10.35 3.09
CA GLU A 41 -1.72 -11.76 3.09
C GLU A 41 -1.83 -12.28 1.66
N ALA A 42 -1.56 -13.58 1.47
CA ALA A 42 -1.73 -14.26 0.19
C ALA A 42 -3.17 -14.79 0.00
N LEU A 43 -3.67 -14.72 -1.25
CA LEU A 43 -4.95 -15.32 -1.62
C LEU A 43 -4.82 -16.08 -2.95
N HIS A 44 -4.74 -17.39 -2.90
CA HIS A 44 -4.61 -18.26 -4.08
C HIS A 44 -5.33 -19.59 -3.92
N GLY A 45 -5.34 -20.40 -4.98
CA GLY A 45 -6.13 -21.61 -5.05
C GLY A 45 -5.69 -22.77 -4.14
N ASP A 46 -4.48 -22.71 -3.54
CA ASP A 46 -4.01 -23.76 -2.62
C ASP A 46 -4.52 -23.54 -1.19
N LEU A 47 -5.12 -22.40 -0.90
CA LEU A 47 -5.77 -22.15 0.38
C LEU A 47 -7.10 -22.92 0.46
N SER A 48 -7.35 -23.54 1.59
CA SER A 48 -8.66 -24.12 1.89
C SER A 48 -9.75 -23.04 1.92
N GLN A 49 -11.00 -23.42 1.79
CA GLN A 49 -12.12 -22.47 1.85
C GLN A 49 -12.14 -21.69 3.16
N SER A 50 -11.88 -22.34 4.29
CA SER A 50 -11.82 -21.69 5.61
C SER A 50 -10.67 -20.69 5.72
N GLN A 51 -9.49 -21.00 5.17
CA GLN A 51 -8.36 -20.06 5.11
C GLN A 51 -8.69 -18.85 4.23
N ARG A 52 -9.31 -19.05 3.07
CA ARG A 52 -9.73 -17.96 2.18
C ARG A 52 -10.73 -17.03 2.87
N GLU A 53 -11.73 -17.56 3.55
CA GLU A 53 -12.71 -16.79 4.31
C GLU A 53 -12.06 -16.00 5.44
N PHE A 54 -11.10 -16.61 6.15
CA PHE A 54 -10.34 -15.96 7.20
C PHE A 54 -9.52 -14.77 6.67
N VAL A 55 -8.74 -14.96 5.61
CA VAL A 55 -7.96 -13.89 4.96
C VAL A 55 -8.87 -12.78 4.48
N MET A 56 -10.00 -13.13 3.83
CA MET A 56 -10.94 -12.16 3.31
C MET A 56 -11.64 -11.37 4.40
N ARG A 57 -11.94 -11.99 5.54
CA ARG A 57 -12.49 -11.29 6.68
C ARG A 57 -11.50 -10.27 7.22
N LYS A 58 -10.25 -10.69 7.50
CA LYS A 58 -9.17 -9.77 7.94
C LYS A 58 -8.99 -8.59 6.99
N PHE A 59 -9.02 -8.85 5.69
CA PHE A 59 -8.88 -7.81 4.69
C PHE A 59 -10.07 -6.84 4.71
N ARG A 60 -11.32 -7.31 4.75
CA ARG A 60 -12.51 -6.45 4.83
C ARG A 60 -12.60 -5.63 6.10
N GLU A 61 -12.10 -6.15 7.21
CA GLU A 61 -12.04 -5.46 8.50
C GLU A 61 -10.89 -4.43 8.57
N GLY A 62 -10.05 -4.32 7.50
CA GLY A 62 -8.89 -3.42 7.49
C GLY A 62 -7.69 -3.94 8.29
N ASN A 63 -7.77 -5.16 8.83
CA ASN A 63 -6.67 -5.80 9.56
C ASN A 63 -5.52 -6.24 8.65
N VAL A 64 -5.73 -6.25 7.35
CA VAL A 64 -4.74 -6.46 6.29
C VAL A 64 -4.85 -5.33 5.29
N GLN A 65 -3.72 -4.71 4.94
CA GLN A 65 -3.69 -3.59 4.00
C GLN A 65 -3.50 -4.04 2.54
N LEU A 66 -2.72 -5.11 2.35
CA LEU A 66 -2.31 -5.58 1.02
C LEU A 66 -2.71 -7.04 0.83
N LEU A 67 -3.57 -7.30 -0.13
CA LEU A 67 -3.94 -8.64 -0.53
C LEU A 67 -3.17 -9.01 -1.80
N ILE A 68 -2.29 -10.01 -1.73
CA ILE A 68 -1.58 -10.53 -2.89
C ILE A 68 -2.40 -11.71 -3.44
N ALA A 69 -2.87 -11.61 -4.69
CA ALA A 69 -3.86 -12.57 -5.18
C ALA A 69 -3.63 -13.00 -6.63
N THR A 70 -4.10 -14.21 -6.95
CA THR A 70 -4.34 -14.64 -8.33
C THR A 70 -5.72 -14.22 -8.81
N ASP A 71 -5.93 -14.11 -10.12
CA ASP A 71 -7.23 -13.78 -10.71
C ASP A 71 -8.35 -14.70 -10.27
N ILE A 72 -8.08 -16.00 -10.29
CA ILE A 72 -9.08 -17.04 -9.95
C ILE A 72 -9.51 -16.89 -8.49
N ALA A 73 -8.56 -16.66 -7.59
CA ALA A 73 -8.86 -16.50 -6.17
C ALA A 73 -9.55 -15.16 -5.88
N ALA A 74 -9.23 -14.13 -6.64
CA ALA A 74 -9.85 -12.81 -6.51
C ALA A 74 -11.23 -12.71 -7.20
N ARG A 75 -11.62 -13.71 -8.01
CA ARG A 75 -12.94 -13.70 -8.66
C ARG A 75 -14.06 -13.87 -7.63
N GLY A 76 -15.09 -13.05 -7.73
CA GLY A 76 -16.21 -13.06 -6.78
C GLY A 76 -15.91 -12.40 -5.44
N LEU A 77 -14.74 -11.78 -5.27
CA LEU A 77 -14.47 -10.99 -4.06
C LEU A 77 -15.39 -9.78 -4.05
N ASP A 78 -16.24 -9.71 -3.04
CA ASP A 78 -16.97 -8.49 -2.71
C ASP A 78 -16.07 -7.59 -1.85
N VAL A 79 -15.08 -6.99 -2.52
CA VAL A 79 -14.22 -5.96 -1.93
C VAL A 79 -14.36 -4.73 -2.80
N ASN A 80 -15.01 -3.75 -2.26
CA ASN A 80 -15.22 -2.44 -2.86
C ASN A 80 -14.42 -1.40 -2.06
N ASN A 81 -14.15 -0.27 -2.66
CA ASN A 81 -13.42 0.84 -2.03
C ASN A 81 -11.91 0.63 -1.82
N LEU A 82 -11.29 -0.24 -2.61
CA LEU A 82 -9.83 -0.28 -2.64
C LEU A 82 -9.29 1.06 -3.12
N THR A 83 -8.24 1.54 -2.47
CA THR A 83 -7.51 2.72 -2.93
C THR A 83 -6.67 2.38 -4.16
N HIS A 84 -6.09 1.18 -4.19
CA HIS A 84 -5.16 0.76 -5.23
C HIS A 84 -5.43 -0.65 -5.75
N VAL A 85 -5.18 -0.82 -7.03
CA VAL A 85 -4.97 -2.10 -7.70
C VAL A 85 -3.59 -2.08 -8.33
N ILE A 86 -2.76 -3.07 -8.02
CA ILE A 86 -1.42 -3.19 -8.60
C ILE A 86 -1.36 -4.47 -9.43
N HIS A 87 -1.08 -4.33 -10.72
CA HIS A 87 -0.75 -5.45 -11.58
C HIS A 87 0.76 -5.70 -11.47
N TYR A 88 1.16 -6.61 -10.58
CA TYR A 88 2.55 -7.06 -10.47
C TYR A 88 2.96 -7.80 -11.74
N ASP A 89 2.05 -8.63 -12.25
CA ASP A 89 2.11 -9.21 -13.58
C ASP A 89 0.91 -8.74 -14.40
N LEU A 90 1.16 -8.30 -15.65
CA LEU A 90 0.06 -8.04 -16.58
C LEU A 90 -0.66 -9.35 -16.93
N PRO A 91 -1.99 -9.35 -16.97
CA PRO A 91 -2.74 -10.50 -17.46
C PRO A 91 -2.54 -10.64 -18.98
N ASP A 92 -2.69 -11.86 -19.49
CA ASP A 92 -2.65 -12.11 -20.92
C ASP A 92 -3.98 -11.73 -21.60
N ASP A 93 -5.08 -11.81 -20.85
CA ASP A 93 -6.42 -11.41 -21.31
C ASP A 93 -6.73 -9.96 -20.85
N LEU A 94 -7.14 -9.15 -21.82
CA LEU A 94 -7.48 -7.74 -21.60
C LEU A 94 -8.74 -7.54 -20.77
N GLU A 95 -9.69 -8.48 -20.82
CA GLU A 95 -10.90 -8.44 -19.99
C GLU A 95 -10.53 -8.59 -18.52
N ILE A 96 -9.55 -9.47 -18.23
CA ILE A 96 -9.02 -9.66 -16.86
C ILE A 96 -8.41 -8.36 -16.34
N TYR A 97 -7.68 -7.61 -17.19
CA TYR A 97 -7.14 -6.31 -16.79
C TYR A 97 -8.26 -5.36 -16.33
N THR A 98 -9.34 -5.29 -17.09
CA THR A 98 -10.50 -4.45 -16.77
C THR A 98 -11.16 -4.90 -15.46
N HIS A 99 -11.34 -6.21 -15.27
CA HIS A 99 -11.92 -6.77 -14.06
C HIS A 99 -11.07 -6.52 -12.82
N ARG A 100 -9.72 -6.61 -12.93
CA ARG A 100 -8.79 -6.27 -11.85
C ARG A 100 -8.90 -4.78 -11.50
N SER A 101 -8.74 -3.90 -12.50
CA SER A 101 -8.79 -2.46 -12.31
C SER A 101 -10.12 -1.98 -11.77
N GLY A 102 -11.22 -2.66 -12.13
CA GLY A 102 -12.55 -2.39 -11.60
C GLY A 102 -12.75 -2.74 -10.11
N ARG A 103 -11.74 -3.17 -9.36
CA ARG A 103 -11.80 -3.33 -7.90
C ARG A 103 -11.57 -2.01 -7.15
N THR A 104 -11.10 -0.99 -7.84
CA THR A 104 -10.93 0.38 -7.29
C THR A 104 -11.77 1.38 -8.07
N GLY A 105 -11.93 2.61 -7.55
CA GLY A 105 -12.64 3.70 -8.23
C GLY A 105 -14.13 3.48 -8.43
N ARG A 106 -14.81 2.80 -7.49
CA ARG A 106 -16.26 2.53 -7.55
C ARG A 106 -17.06 3.54 -6.74
N ALA A 107 -18.37 3.64 -7.06
CA ALA A 107 -19.35 4.46 -6.33
C ALA A 107 -18.95 5.94 -6.20
N GLY A 108 -18.36 6.53 -7.25
CA GLY A 108 -17.95 7.94 -7.27
C GLY A 108 -16.63 8.23 -6.54
N LYS A 109 -15.97 7.22 -5.98
CA LYS A 109 -14.64 7.37 -5.37
C LYS A 109 -13.54 7.29 -6.42
N THR A 110 -12.47 8.03 -6.19
CA THR A 110 -11.23 7.91 -6.99
C THR A 110 -10.47 6.64 -6.60
N GLY A 111 -9.79 6.04 -7.58
CA GLY A 111 -8.96 4.87 -7.35
C GLY A 111 -7.78 4.83 -8.31
N ILE A 112 -6.70 4.21 -7.90
CA ILE A 112 -5.47 4.12 -8.66
C ILE A 112 -5.26 2.68 -9.12
N SER A 113 -5.09 2.48 -10.42
CA SER A 113 -4.68 1.21 -11.01
C SER A 113 -3.30 1.35 -11.61
N LEU A 114 -2.33 0.62 -11.07
CA LEU A 114 -0.92 0.65 -11.45
C LEU A 114 -0.51 -0.67 -12.09
N ALA A 115 0.38 -0.61 -13.07
CA ALA A 115 0.99 -1.80 -13.64
C ALA A 115 2.52 -1.70 -13.60
N ILE A 116 3.17 -2.70 -13.02
CA ILE A 116 4.62 -2.85 -13.08
C ILE A 116 4.92 -3.61 -14.36
N ILE A 117 5.63 -2.95 -15.30
CA ILE A 117 5.80 -3.47 -16.65
C ILE A 117 7.28 -3.65 -16.95
N HIS A 118 7.63 -4.84 -17.41
CA HIS A 118 8.92 -5.03 -18.02
C HIS A 118 8.94 -4.40 -19.43
N MET A 119 10.03 -3.78 -19.84
CA MET A 119 10.15 -3.10 -21.14
C MET A 119 9.74 -3.99 -22.32
N LYS A 120 9.97 -5.29 -22.24
CA LYS A 120 9.54 -6.28 -23.25
C LYS A 120 8.01 -6.38 -23.41
N GLU A 121 7.24 -5.98 -22.40
CA GLU A 121 5.76 -6.05 -22.41
C GLU A 121 5.10 -4.70 -22.74
N LYS A 122 5.90 -3.67 -23.02
CA LYS A 122 5.41 -2.32 -23.36
C LYS A 122 4.40 -2.32 -24.52
N TYR A 123 4.55 -3.26 -25.45
CA TYR A 123 3.63 -3.40 -26.59
C TYR A 123 2.19 -3.73 -26.17
N LYS A 124 1.98 -4.38 -25.00
CA LYS A 124 0.65 -4.71 -24.48
C LYS A 124 -0.17 -3.47 -24.09
N ILE A 125 0.50 -2.36 -23.75
CA ILE A 125 -0.15 -1.14 -23.27
C ILE A 125 -1.13 -0.57 -24.29
N GLY A 126 -0.72 -0.47 -25.56
CA GLY A 126 -1.61 0.05 -26.60
C GLY A 126 -2.90 -0.77 -26.78
N SER A 127 -2.84 -2.08 -26.58
CA SER A 127 -4.02 -2.95 -26.60
C SER A 127 -4.91 -2.75 -25.37
N ILE A 128 -4.31 -2.61 -24.18
CA ILE A 128 -5.03 -2.31 -22.94
C ILE A 128 -5.75 -0.96 -23.08
N GLU A 129 -5.06 0.10 -23.51
CA GLU A 129 -5.65 1.43 -23.71
C GLU A 129 -6.88 1.41 -24.63
N LYS A 130 -6.81 0.65 -25.72
CA LYS A 130 -7.93 0.48 -26.65
C LYS A 130 -9.13 -0.20 -25.96
N THR A 131 -8.86 -1.22 -25.16
CA THR A 131 -9.93 -1.97 -24.46
C THR A 131 -10.57 -1.15 -23.34
N VAL A 132 -9.75 -0.49 -22.51
CA VAL A 132 -10.26 0.31 -21.39
C VAL A 132 -10.76 1.71 -21.84
N LYS A 133 -10.52 2.08 -23.10
CA LYS A 133 -10.85 3.40 -23.69
C LYS A 133 -10.28 4.57 -22.89
N ARG A 134 -9.12 4.38 -22.28
CA ARG A 134 -8.41 5.39 -21.48
C ARG A 134 -6.92 5.30 -21.75
N LYS A 135 -6.24 6.44 -21.68
CA LYS A 135 -4.77 6.50 -21.75
C LYS A 135 -4.16 6.02 -20.45
N ILE A 136 -3.07 5.27 -20.56
CA ILE A 136 -2.24 4.84 -19.44
C ILE A 136 -1.02 5.76 -19.39
N THR A 137 -0.88 6.48 -18.30
CA THR A 137 0.25 7.40 -18.11
C THR A 137 1.45 6.60 -17.60
N ALA A 138 2.57 6.68 -18.35
CA ALA A 138 3.82 6.14 -17.85
C ALA A 138 4.36 7.04 -16.73
N THR A 139 4.61 6.45 -15.57
CA THR A 139 5.20 7.12 -14.42
C THR A 139 6.59 6.58 -14.15
N LYS A 140 7.44 7.41 -13.57
CA LYS A 140 8.72 6.94 -13.04
C LYS A 140 8.49 6.15 -11.76
N VAL A 141 9.38 5.19 -11.52
CA VAL A 141 9.45 4.52 -10.22
C VAL A 141 9.83 5.57 -9.17
N PRO A 142 9.10 5.68 -8.05
CA PRO A 142 9.44 6.64 -7.00
C PRO A 142 10.87 6.46 -6.50
N LEU A 143 11.56 7.56 -6.25
CA LEU A 143 12.86 7.55 -5.59
C LEU A 143 12.69 7.53 -4.07
N GLY A 144 13.69 7.06 -3.35
CA GLY A 144 13.68 7.05 -1.90
C GLY A 144 13.38 8.41 -1.28
N LYS A 145 13.87 9.50 -1.88
CA LYS A 145 13.55 10.88 -1.46
C LYS A 145 12.07 11.19 -1.58
N ASP A 146 11.44 10.83 -2.70
CA ASP A 146 10.01 11.10 -2.95
C ASP A 146 9.14 10.33 -1.94
N ILE A 147 9.54 9.09 -1.64
CA ILE A 147 8.88 8.24 -0.63
C ILE A 147 8.98 8.88 0.75
N CYS A 148 10.20 9.28 1.16
CA CYS A 148 10.42 9.93 2.44
C CYS A 148 9.57 11.20 2.58
N GLU A 149 9.47 12.02 1.54
CA GLU A 149 8.65 13.23 1.54
C GLU A 149 7.16 12.91 1.70
N GLN A 150 6.64 11.93 0.97
CA GLN A 150 5.23 11.50 1.09
C GLN A 150 4.91 10.96 2.48
N GLN A 151 5.77 10.09 3.02
CA GLN A 151 5.59 9.51 4.35
C GLN A 151 5.66 10.58 5.45
N LEU A 152 6.58 11.54 5.33
CA LEU A 152 6.70 12.65 6.28
C LEU A 152 5.46 13.56 6.24
N ASN A 153 5.00 13.93 5.04
CA ASN A 153 3.80 14.74 4.89
C ASN A 153 2.58 14.04 5.49
N HIS A 154 2.45 12.73 5.24
CA HIS A 154 1.36 11.95 5.84
C HIS A 154 1.44 11.93 7.37
N LEU A 155 2.63 11.73 7.95
CA LEU A 155 2.82 11.80 9.40
C LEU A 155 2.38 13.17 9.95
N ILE A 156 2.77 14.27 9.31
CA ILE A 156 2.39 15.62 9.72
C ILE A 156 0.86 15.81 9.67
N GLU A 157 0.21 15.36 8.60
CA GLU A 157 -1.25 15.47 8.50
C GLU A 157 -1.96 14.61 9.55
N ARG A 158 -1.46 13.42 9.85
CA ARG A 158 -1.98 12.58 10.95
C ARG A 158 -1.88 13.29 12.29
N VAL A 159 -0.73 13.91 12.59
CA VAL A 159 -0.54 14.66 13.84
C VAL A 159 -1.51 15.83 13.95
N LYS A 160 -1.75 16.54 12.84
CA LYS A 160 -2.71 17.66 12.80
C LYS A 160 -4.17 17.21 12.96
N ALA A 161 -4.48 16.02 12.47
CA ALA A 161 -5.83 15.46 12.45
C ALA A 161 -6.18 14.67 13.72
N VAL A 162 -5.18 14.38 14.59
CA VAL A 162 -5.45 13.61 15.82
C VAL A 162 -6.39 14.41 16.73
N ASP A 163 -7.43 13.75 17.17
CA ASP A 163 -8.32 14.29 18.21
C ASP A 163 -7.63 14.12 19.58
N VAL A 164 -7.29 15.24 20.19
CA VAL A 164 -6.59 15.24 21.49
C VAL A 164 -7.62 15.21 22.60
N ASP A 165 -7.77 14.06 23.26
CA ASP A 165 -8.54 13.96 24.48
C ASP A 165 -7.78 14.68 25.62
N SER A 166 -8.05 15.99 25.74
CA SER A 166 -7.38 16.86 26.70
C SER A 166 -7.64 16.41 28.16
N ASP A 167 -8.80 15.84 28.45
CA ASP A 167 -9.14 15.42 29.81
C ASP A 167 -8.33 14.19 30.21
N GLN A 168 -8.07 13.28 29.30
CA GLN A 168 -7.23 12.10 29.55
C GLN A 168 -5.73 12.43 29.61
N ILE A 169 -5.26 13.39 28.83
CA ILE A 169 -3.83 13.73 28.73
C ILE A 169 -3.39 14.73 29.78
N SER A 170 -4.26 15.71 30.15
CA SER A 170 -3.94 16.79 31.10
C SER A 170 -3.30 16.33 32.40
N PRO A 171 -3.73 15.23 33.06
CA PRO A 171 -3.09 14.76 34.29
C PRO A 171 -1.61 14.40 34.14
N TYR A 172 -1.17 14.07 32.91
CA TYR A 172 0.19 13.63 32.62
C TYR A 172 1.08 14.76 32.07
N LEU A 173 0.51 15.88 31.63
CA LEU A 173 1.25 16.96 30.97
C LEU A 173 2.37 17.51 31.84
N ALA A 174 2.13 17.77 33.14
CA ALA A 174 3.14 18.30 34.04
C ALA A 174 4.38 17.40 34.16
N VAL A 175 4.18 16.07 34.18
CA VAL A 175 5.28 15.09 34.21
C VAL A 175 6.00 15.04 32.88
N ILE A 176 5.26 15.15 31.76
CA ILE A 176 5.84 15.16 30.41
C ILE A 176 6.68 16.42 30.23
N GLU A 177 6.17 17.60 30.61
CA GLU A 177 6.87 18.88 30.53
C GLU A 177 8.15 18.89 31.38
N GLU A 178 8.07 18.38 32.63
CA GLU A 178 9.24 18.25 33.50
C GLU A 178 10.34 17.37 32.87
N LYS A 179 9.96 16.20 32.31
CA LYS A 179 10.91 15.26 31.73
C LYS A 179 11.49 15.71 30.40
N LEU A 180 10.83 16.58 29.67
CA LEU A 180 11.25 17.09 28.38
C LEU A 180 11.74 18.55 28.44
N ALA A 181 11.87 19.11 29.65
CA ALA A 181 12.23 20.51 29.87
C ALA A 181 13.60 20.92 29.30
N ASP A 182 14.50 19.96 29.09
CA ASP A 182 15.81 20.16 28.47
C ASP A 182 15.76 20.21 26.92
N LEU A 183 14.63 19.87 26.32
CA LEU A 183 14.41 19.90 24.88
C LEU A 183 13.70 21.20 24.48
N ASP A 184 14.35 21.99 23.64
CA ASP A 184 13.63 23.07 22.96
C ASP A 184 12.64 22.53 21.91
N ARG A 185 11.82 23.42 21.35
CA ARG A 185 10.82 23.04 20.36
C ARG A 185 11.42 22.34 19.14
N GLU A 186 12.58 22.76 18.69
CA GLU A 186 13.25 22.18 17.51
C GLU A 186 13.76 20.77 17.83
N ALA A 187 14.39 20.59 18.98
CA ALA A 187 14.84 19.30 19.46
C ALA A 187 13.67 18.33 19.64
N LEU A 188 12.58 18.79 20.27
CA LEU A 188 11.37 17.96 20.44
C LEU A 188 10.80 17.49 19.12
N LEU A 189 10.70 18.38 18.10
CA LEU A 189 10.24 18.00 16.76
C LEU A 189 11.18 16.98 16.10
N LYS A 190 12.51 17.17 16.23
CA LYS A 190 13.50 16.22 15.71
C LYS A 190 13.35 14.84 16.36
N HIS A 191 13.22 14.79 17.68
CA HIS A 191 13.03 13.54 18.41
C HIS A 191 11.71 12.85 18.01
N PHE A 192 10.62 13.61 17.96
CA PHE A 192 9.30 13.11 17.56
C PHE A 192 9.32 12.51 16.15
N VAL A 193 9.83 13.26 15.17
CA VAL A 193 9.96 12.77 13.79
C VAL A 193 10.87 11.55 13.72
N SER A 194 11.97 11.55 14.49
CA SER A 194 12.91 10.43 14.50
C SER A 194 12.31 9.14 15.04
N LEU A 195 11.44 9.19 16.04
CA LEU A 195 10.77 8.00 16.59
C LEU A 195 9.95 7.28 15.51
N GLU A 196 9.20 8.02 14.71
CA GLU A 196 8.30 7.47 13.71
C GLU A 196 8.98 7.23 12.35
N PHE A 197 9.99 8.02 12.02
CA PHE A 197 10.48 8.15 10.65
C PHE A 197 11.88 7.59 10.39
N ASN A 198 12.70 7.34 11.42
CA ASN A 198 14.07 6.83 11.23
C ASN A 198 14.13 5.52 10.45
N ARG A 199 13.08 4.68 10.53
CA ARG A 199 13.00 3.45 9.73
C ARG A 199 13.06 3.77 8.23
N PHE A 200 12.28 4.73 7.76
CA PHE A 200 12.27 5.15 6.36
C PHE A 200 13.56 5.83 5.95
N LEU A 201 14.06 6.77 6.77
CA LEU A 201 15.31 7.47 6.50
C LEU A 201 16.50 6.50 6.38
N ASN A 202 16.61 5.52 7.26
CA ASN A 202 17.69 4.54 7.23
C ASN A 202 17.58 3.59 6.04
N TYR A 203 16.35 3.16 5.70
CA TYR A 203 16.12 2.26 4.58
C TYR A 203 16.44 2.93 3.23
N TYR A 204 16.01 4.18 3.05
CA TYR A 204 16.17 4.92 1.79
C TYR A 204 17.40 5.84 1.74
N LYS A 205 18.28 5.80 2.75
CA LYS A 205 19.46 6.66 2.83
C LYS A 205 20.39 6.55 1.61
N ASN A 206 20.41 5.39 0.96
CA ASN A 206 21.27 5.09 -0.17
C ASN A 206 20.47 4.67 -1.44
N ALA A 207 19.20 4.91 -1.51
CA ALA A 207 18.31 4.54 -2.60
C ALA A 207 18.13 5.68 -3.61
#